data_e77ec6fbd7bbad4ce5ed831a8c75febc
#
_entry.id   e77ec6fbd7bbad4ce5ed831a8c75febc
#
_cell.length_a   1.000
_cell.length_b   1.000
_cell.length_c   1.000
_cell.angle_alpha   90.00
_cell.angle_beta   90.00
_cell.angle_gamma   90.00
#
_symmetry.space_group_name_H-M   'P 1'
#
loop_
_entity.id
_entity.type
_entity.pdbx_description
1 polymer ?
#
loop_
_entity_poly.entity_id
_entity_poly.type
_entity_poly.pdbx_seq_one_letter_code
_entity_poly.pdbx_strand_id
1 'polypeptide(L)'
;MRKKSGLALAMALLMLLCLALPAPAERLHSPAKPGKQRLRALLIGCDYFVSQPDTWPAAENNLQLLADTLQTDNRHYSLIRSISGTISTVDAFRDAVRSAFSGARAEDISLLYISTHGIFDEGASNLSAALLLSDGLREERLSVTALETILDEIPGKKLVILDACNSGAFIGKGLSGGAAQTPFCGPDYKILCSAGGSEASWYYRNSADSSVNSASYFATVLADGLGGKGDHGADANQDGRITLSEIYAYVYDNYAASTPQVYPQQDTDFTVYQYDPQPLAAPDKAVTDITFENTLLTAGESTLSFSFTVQRQVTLYYQLVYHENGAWQFGAAQLFQDQEQTDGTVLPGRKTRTLALDTGEADAYGYAMLQLITKENGKTVWQGARLLCVQPAAGEVHLSVITAPAFAPQKGQELCILAQHNVPCALSVSILDADGKTVRRLSYALPSRPQQLSPAASTFYWDGKTASGEWAPPGRYTVLVKARLGEIEYAGESRPFEVTTGAPNR
;
A
#
# COMPACT_ATOMS: atom_id res chain seq x y z
N MET A 1 -29.27 0.83 -80.52
CA MET A 1 -29.58 0.98 -79.08
C MET A 1 -29.43 -0.35 -78.32
N ARG A 2 -28.24 -0.92 -78.15
CA ARG A 2 -28.01 -2.15 -77.35
C ARG A 2 -26.56 -2.24 -76.84
N LYS A 3 -26.02 -1.20 -76.17
CA LYS A 3 -24.72 -1.25 -75.51
C LYS A 3 -24.68 -0.55 -74.15
N LYS A 4 -25.80 -0.07 -73.60
CA LYS A 4 -25.84 0.59 -72.30
C LYS A 4 -26.35 -0.26 -71.14
N SER A 5 -26.92 -1.44 -71.40
CA SER A 5 -27.45 -2.34 -70.34
C SER A 5 -26.43 -3.30 -69.78
N GLY A 6 -25.30 -3.57 -70.46
CA GLY A 6 -24.26 -4.47 -69.93
C GLY A 6 -23.35 -3.84 -68.87
N LEU A 7 -23.13 -2.50 -68.97
CA LEU A 7 -22.25 -1.81 -68.02
C LEU A 7 -22.89 -1.60 -66.67
N ALA A 8 -24.22 -1.32 -66.65
CA ALA A 8 -24.98 -1.18 -65.38
C ALA A 8 -25.10 -2.51 -64.61
N LEU A 9 -25.27 -3.65 -65.36
CA LEU A 9 -25.32 -4.96 -64.72
C LEU A 9 -23.95 -5.41 -64.18
N ALA A 10 -22.86 -5.08 -64.88
CA ALA A 10 -21.49 -5.34 -64.41
C ALA A 10 -21.10 -4.53 -63.20
N MET A 11 -21.50 -3.26 -63.12
CA MET A 11 -21.29 -2.39 -61.92
C MET A 11 -22.15 -2.83 -60.75
N ALA A 12 -23.39 -3.26 -60.97
CA ALA A 12 -24.25 -3.80 -59.89
C ALA A 12 -23.72 -5.14 -59.33
N LEU A 13 -23.17 -5.99 -60.21
CA LEU A 13 -22.53 -7.26 -59.79
C LEU A 13 -21.23 -7.00 -59.05
N LEU A 14 -20.44 -5.98 -59.42
CA LEU A 14 -19.22 -5.61 -58.70
C LEU A 14 -19.54 -4.97 -57.34
N MET A 15 -20.59 -4.21 -57.20
CA MET A 15 -21.05 -3.70 -55.89
C MET A 15 -21.62 -4.79 -55.00
N LEU A 16 -22.29 -5.81 -55.56
CA LEU A 16 -22.74 -6.97 -54.76
C LEU A 16 -21.57 -7.87 -54.32
N LEU A 17 -20.48 -7.98 -55.10
CA LEU A 17 -19.29 -8.71 -54.71
C LEU A 17 -18.49 -8.00 -53.62
N CYS A 18 -18.55 -6.67 -53.53
CA CYS A 18 -17.91 -5.90 -52.46
C CYS A 18 -18.67 -5.97 -51.13
N LEU A 19 -19.93 -6.38 -51.12
CA LEU A 19 -20.74 -6.54 -49.92
C LEU A 19 -20.69 -7.95 -49.32
N ALA A 20 -19.98 -8.88 -49.97
CA ALA A 20 -19.85 -10.29 -49.55
C ALA A 20 -18.43 -10.70 -49.12
N LEU A 21 -17.56 -9.72 -48.80
CA LEU A 21 -16.33 -10.05 -48.10
C LEU A 21 -16.73 -10.29 -46.65
N PRO A 22 -16.52 -11.51 -46.10
CA PRO A 22 -16.67 -11.70 -44.69
C PRO A 22 -15.76 -10.71 -43.98
N ALA A 23 -16.31 -9.94 -43.04
CA ALA A 23 -15.52 -9.19 -42.09
C ALA A 23 -14.39 -10.11 -41.58
N PRO A 24 -13.15 -9.64 -41.46
CA PRO A 24 -12.12 -10.46 -40.88
C PRO A 24 -12.67 -10.99 -39.58
N ALA A 25 -12.82 -12.31 -39.47
CA ALA A 25 -13.22 -12.95 -38.24
C ALA A 25 -12.28 -12.40 -37.19
N GLU A 26 -12.78 -11.59 -36.25
CA GLU A 26 -12.07 -11.29 -35.03
C GLU A 26 -11.62 -12.65 -34.49
N ARG A 27 -10.33 -12.91 -34.62
CA ARG A 27 -9.76 -14.04 -33.90
C ARG A 27 -10.03 -13.74 -32.45
N LEU A 28 -11.06 -14.37 -31.89
CA LEU A 28 -11.21 -14.54 -30.46
C LEU A 28 -9.85 -15.08 -30.01
N HIS A 29 -9.00 -14.21 -29.54
CA HIS A 29 -7.82 -14.61 -28.83
C HIS A 29 -8.37 -15.34 -27.61
N SER A 30 -8.31 -16.66 -27.63
CA SER A 30 -8.45 -17.42 -26.39
C SER A 30 -7.56 -16.73 -25.38
N PRO A 31 -8.07 -16.36 -24.19
CA PRO A 31 -7.26 -15.70 -23.19
C PRO A 31 -6.00 -16.58 -23.03
N ALA A 32 -4.85 -16.03 -23.35
CA ALA A 32 -3.59 -16.70 -23.15
C ALA A 32 -3.61 -17.19 -21.71
N LYS A 33 -3.27 -18.46 -21.47
CA LYS A 33 -3.12 -18.97 -20.09
C LYS A 33 -2.34 -17.91 -19.32
N PRO A 34 -2.83 -17.43 -18.16
CA PRO A 34 -2.13 -16.41 -17.41
C PRO A 34 -0.69 -16.88 -17.26
N GLY A 35 0.24 -16.12 -17.82
CA GLY A 35 1.65 -16.40 -17.68
C GLY A 35 1.99 -16.29 -16.19
N LYS A 36 2.96 -17.07 -15.72
CA LYS A 36 3.40 -16.97 -14.32
C LYS A 36 3.73 -15.50 -14.03
N GLN A 37 3.16 -14.94 -12.95
CA GLN A 37 3.45 -13.59 -12.46
C GLN A 37 4.96 -13.42 -12.31
N ARG A 38 5.49 -12.29 -12.77
CA ARG A 38 6.89 -11.94 -12.62
C ARG A 38 7.03 -10.81 -11.61
N LEU A 39 7.98 -10.95 -10.69
CA LEU A 39 8.40 -9.91 -9.79
C LEU A 39 9.79 -9.43 -10.22
N ARG A 40 9.94 -8.13 -10.40
CA ARG A 40 11.22 -7.50 -10.76
C ARG A 40 11.48 -6.33 -9.85
N ALA A 41 12.72 -6.14 -9.44
CA ALA A 41 13.14 -5.07 -8.57
C ALA A 41 14.17 -4.16 -9.26
N LEU A 42 13.96 -2.85 -9.13
CA LEU A 42 14.91 -1.81 -9.47
C LEU A 42 15.24 -1.05 -8.18
N LEU A 43 16.50 -1.03 -7.82
CA LEU A 43 17.04 -0.34 -6.65
C LEU A 43 17.88 0.83 -7.14
N ILE A 44 17.56 2.06 -6.72
CA ILE A 44 18.26 3.28 -7.13
C ILE A 44 18.77 3.99 -5.88
N GLY A 45 20.04 4.39 -5.89
CA GLY A 45 20.68 5.13 -4.82
C GLY A 45 21.46 6.34 -5.33
N CYS A 46 21.38 7.45 -4.58
CA CYS A 46 22.19 8.64 -4.82
C CYS A 46 22.91 9.01 -3.51
N ASP A 47 24.23 9.10 -3.56
CA ASP A 47 25.09 9.34 -2.40
C ASP A 47 25.84 10.67 -2.43
N TYR A 48 26.05 11.24 -3.61
CA TYR A 48 26.84 12.46 -3.76
C TYR A 48 25.96 13.56 -4.35
N PHE A 49 25.84 14.68 -3.63
CA PHE A 49 24.93 15.75 -3.97
C PHE A 49 25.71 17.06 -4.20
N VAL A 50 25.33 17.77 -5.28
CA VAL A 50 25.90 19.07 -5.60
C VAL A 50 25.48 20.12 -4.58
N SER A 51 24.22 20.06 -4.17
CA SER A 51 23.64 20.99 -3.18
C SER A 51 24.02 20.68 -1.73
N GLN A 52 24.48 19.46 -1.44
CA GLN A 52 24.81 18.98 -0.10
C GLN A 52 26.09 18.13 -0.12
N PRO A 53 27.25 18.74 -0.40
CA PRO A 53 28.50 18.01 -0.63
C PRO A 53 29.04 17.29 0.61
N ASP A 54 28.60 17.67 1.81
CA ASP A 54 29.04 17.06 3.07
C ASP A 54 28.20 15.85 3.49
N THR A 55 27.29 15.38 2.63
CA THR A 55 26.46 14.21 2.92
C THR A 55 27.32 12.94 2.90
N TRP A 56 27.12 12.09 3.91
CA TRP A 56 27.76 10.78 3.95
C TRP A 56 27.09 9.78 3.02
N PRO A 57 27.84 9.01 2.26
CA PRO A 57 27.29 7.98 1.42
C PRO A 57 26.69 6.85 2.28
N ALA A 58 25.45 6.51 2.02
CA ALA A 58 24.72 5.42 2.65
C ALA A 58 23.87 4.63 1.64
N ALA A 59 23.50 5.26 0.52
CA ALA A 59 22.56 4.67 -0.42
C ALA A 59 23.14 3.44 -1.11
N GLU A 60 24.42 3.43 -1.49
CA GLU A 60 25.05 2.24 -2.09
C GLU A 60 24.96 1.03 -1.15
N ASN A 61 25.26 1.23 0.14
CA ASN A 61 25.14 0.17 1.14
C ASN A 61 23.70 -0.29 1.34
N ASN A 62 22.73 0.62 1.29
CA ASN A 62 21.30 0.29 1.36
C ASN A 62 20.90 -0.59 0.17
N LEU A 63 21.35 -0.24 -1.04
CA LEU A 63 21.09 -1.02 -2.24
C LEU A 63 21.68 -2.42 -2.13
N GLN A 64 22.94 -2.52 -1.69
CA GLN A 64 23.60 -3.81 -1.52
C GLN A 64 22.88 -4.68 -0.49
N LEU A 65 22.55 -4.12 0.68
CA LEU A 65 21.82 -4.81 1.74
C LEU A 65 20.47 -5.36 1.25
N LEU A 66 19.69 -4.54 0.55
CA LEU A 66 18.41 -4.98 0.01
C LEU A 66 18.56 -5.95 -1.15
N ALA A 67 19.53 -5.76 -2.04
CA ALA A 67 19.79 -6.70 -3.13
C ALA A 67 20.16 -8.08 -2.60
N ASP A 68 21.04 -8.16 -1.61
CA ASP A 68 21.43 -9.40 -0.96
C ASP A 68 20.24 -10.07 -0.28
N THR A 69 19.44 -9.30 0.47
CA THR A 69 18.22 -9.79 1.13
C THR A 69 17.22 -10.32 0.11
N LEU A 70 16.95 -9.57 -0.95
CA LEU A 70 16.02 -9.97 -1.98
C LEU A 70 16.51 -11.16 -2.83
N GLN A 71 17.80 -11.46 -2.84
CA GLN A 71 18.39 -12.62 -3.53
C GLN A 71 18.42 -13.88 -2.65
N THR A 72 18.48 -13.71 -1.33
CA THR A 72 18.53 -14.82 -0.38
C THR A 72 17.16 -15.51 -0.36
N ASP A 73 17.14 -16.84 -0.51
CA ASP A 73 15.93 -17.69 -0.51
C ASP A 73 14.80 -17.22 -1.45
N ASN A 74 15.14 -16.39 -2.41
CA ASN A 74 14.18 -15.71 -3.26
C ASN A 74 13.64 -16.63 -4.35
N ARG A 75 12.35 -16.94 -4.31
CA ARG A 75 11.62 -17.60 -5.41
C ARG A 75 10.76 -16.63 -6.24
N HIS A 76 10.71 -15.35 -5.89
CA HIS A 76 9.78 -14.40 -6.47
C HIS A 76 10.39 -13.43 -7.46
N TYR A 77 11.51 -12.78 -7.11
CA TYR A 77 12.09 -11.78 -7.98
C TYR A 77 12.90 -12.40 -9.10
N SER A 78 12.40 -12.28 -10.33
CA SER A 78 13.07 -12.81 -11.53
C SER A 78 14.23 -11.95 -12.01
N LEU A 79 14.29 -10.70 -11.56
CA LEU A 79 15.35 -9.74 -11.86
C LEU A 79 15.46 -8.75 -10.70
N ILE A 80 16.68 -8.54 -10.23
CA ILE A 80 17.04 -7.48 -9.29
C ILE A 80 18.15 -6.67 -9.93
N ARG A 81 17.94 -5.36 -10.10
CA ARG A 81 18.90 -4.44 -10.69
C ARG A 81 19.15 -3.29 -9.73
N SER A 82 20.42 -3.06 -9.39
CA SER A 82 20.85 -1.92 -8.59
C SER A 82 21.59 -0.90 -9.45
N ILE A 83 21.31 0.39 -9.21
CA ILE A 83 21.97 1.51 -9.88
C ILE A 83 22.34 2.53 -8.81
N SER A 84 23.65 2.75 -8.60
CA SER A 84 24.17 3.72 -7.65
C SER A 84 24.90 4.85 -8.35
N GLY A 85 24.66 6.10 -7.91
CA GLY A 85 25.45 7.28 -8.21
C GLY A 85 25.55 7.71 -9.68
N THR A 86 24.66 7.20 -10.56
CA THR A 86 24.72 7.49 -12.00
C THR A 86 23.46 8.12 -12.58
N ILE A 87 22.39 8.24 -11.79
CA ILE A 87 21.13 8.83 -12.20
C ILE A 87 21.04 10.24 -11.64
N SER A 88 21.20 11.24 -12.51
CA SER A 88 21.19 12.65 -12.12
C SER A 88 20.09 13.46 -12.78
N THR A 89 19.28 12.87 -13.68
CA THR A 89 18.18 13.54 -14.35
C THR A 89 16.90 12.72 -14.35
N VAL A 90 15.75 13.39 -14.44
CA VAL A 90 14.44 12.74 -14.54
C VAL A 90 14.33 11.85 -15.76
N ASP A 91 14.96 12.24 -16.89
CA ASP A 91 14.95 11.41 -18.09
C ASP A 91 15.79 10.14 -17.93
N ALA A 92 16.98 10.23 -17.32
CA ALA A 92 17.78 9.05 -17.01
C ALA A 92 17.06 8.10 -16.04
N PHE A 93 16.35 8.65 -15.06
CA PHE A 93 15.49 7.89 -14.15
C PHE A 93 14.37 7.16 -14.91
N ARG A 94 13.66 7.88 -15.78
CA ARG A 94 12.60 7.30 -16.62
C ARG A 94 13.13 6.16 -17.49
N ASP A 95 14.28 6.34 -18.11
CA ASP A 95 14.89 5.32 -18.95
C ASP A 95 15.31 4.08 -18.14
N ALA A 96 15.82 4.26 -16.91
CA ALA A 96 16.15 3.17 -16.00
C ALA A 96 14.90 2.37 -15.62
N VAL A 97 13.80 3.05 -15.27
CA VAL A 97 12.50 2.43 -14.94
C VAL A 97 11.94 1.67 -16.14
N ARG A 98 11.88 2.29 -17.32
CA ARG A 98 11.40 1.65 -18.55
C ARG A 98 12.26 0.42 -18.92
N SER A 99 13.57 0.52 -18.78
CA SER A 99 14.49 -0.59 -19.06
C SER A 99 14.29 -1.75 -18.09
N ALA A 100 14.23 -1.47 -16.79
CA ALA A 100 14.08 -2.52 -15.75
C ALA A 100 12.73 -3.25 -15.86
N PHE A 101 11.67 -2.53 -16.18
CA PHE A 101 10.31 -3.07 -16.24
C PHE A 101 9.79 -3.27 -17.68
N SER A 102 10.69 -3.29 -18.66
CA SER A 102 10.32 -3.52 -20.06
C SER A 102 9.51 -4.80 -20.23
N GLY A 103 8.39 -4.73 -20.97
CA GLY A 103 7.48 -5.85 -21.19
C GLY A 103 6.75 -6.30 -19.91
N ALA A 104 6.53 -5.39 -18.94
CA ALA A 104 5.64 -5.65 -17.82
C ALA A 104 4.22 -5.90 -18.30
N ARG A 105 3.49 -6.74 -17.60
CA ARG A 105 2.10 -7.13 -17.87
C ARG A 105 1.23 -6.78 -16.67
N ALA A 106 -0.09 -6.76 -16.86
CA ALA A 106 -1.05 -6.40 -15.82
C ALA A 106 -0.96 -7.27 -14.55
N GLU A 107 -0.54 -8.52 -14.68
CA GLU A 107 -0.35 -9.44 -13.55
C GLU A 107 1.01 -9.33 -12.86
N ASP A 108 1.99 -8.63 -13.44
CA ASP A 108 3.36 -8.54 -12.90
C ASP A 108 3.44 -7.53 -11.74
N ILE A 109 4.48 -7.67 -10.92
CA ILE A 109 4.82 -6.75 -9.83
C ILE A 109 6.18 -6.11 -10.12
N SER A 110 6.23 -4.79 -10.08
CA SER A 110 7.42 -3.98 -10.26
C SER A 110 7.77 -3.30 -8.94
N LEU A 111 8.85 -3.74 -8.28
CA LEU A 111 9.38 -3.11 -7.08
C LEU A 111 10.38 -2.03 -7.48
N LEU A 112 10.17 -0.81 -7.00
CA LEU A 112 11.10 0.30 -7.08
C LEU A 112 11.50 0.72 -5.67
N TYR A 113 12.77 0.59 -5.32
CA TYR A 113 13.35 1.16 -4.11
C TYR A 113 14.22 2.34 -4.49
N ILE A 114 14.05 3.45 -3.77
CA ILE A 114 14.84 4.67 -3.96
C ILE A 114 15.41 5.11 -2.62
N SER A 115 16.74 5.21 -2.53
CA SER A 115 17.46 5.76 -1.38
C SER A 115 18.20 7.02 -1.80
N THR A 116 17.74 8.18 -1.32
CA THR A 116 18.28 9.50 -1.68
C THR A 116 17.81 10.58 -0.70
N HIS A 117 18.21 11.83 -0.93
CA HIS A 117 17.63 12.97 -0.23
C HIS A 117 16.19 13.27 -0.67
N GLY A 118 15.33 13.47 0.31
CA GLY A 118 14.00 14.04 0.12
C GLY A 118 13.98 15.53 0.46
N ILE A 119 13.20 16.30 -0.27
CA ILE A 119 12.98 17.72 -0.06
C ILE A 119 11.50 17.99 0.01
N PHE A 120 11.09 18.75 1.01
CA PHE A 120 9.72 19.24 1.14
C PHE A 120 9.73 20.58 1.89
N ASP A 121 9.04 21.56 1.34
CA ASP A 121 8.85 22.86 2.01
C ASP A 121 7.59 22.77 2.88
N GLU A 122 7.77 22.80 4.19
CA GLU A 122 6.64 22.82 5.14
C GLU A 122 5.71 24.00 4.86
N GLY A 123 4.41 23.73 4.80
CA GLY A 123 3.39 24.72 4.46
C GLY A 123 3.06 24.87 2.98
N ALA A 124 3.82 24.22 2.10
CA ALA A 124 3.45 24.06 0.69
C ALA A 124 2.56 22.81 0.48
N SER A 125 1.99 22.69 -0.71
CA SER A 125 1.33 21.44 -1.13
C SER A 125 2.33 20.29 -1.07
N ASN A 126 1.91 19.11 -0.60
CA ASN A 126 2.75 17.90 -0.60
C ASN A 126 3.24 17.51 -2.01
N LEU A 127 2.61 18.02 -3.08
CA LEU A 127 3.10 17.87 -4.45
C LEU A 127 4.42 18.63 -4.70
N SER A 128 4.81 19.56 -3.82
CA SER A 128 6.12 20.23 -3.88
C SER A 128 7.26 19.33 -3.38
N ALA A 129 6.94 18.20 -2.75
CA ALA A 129 7.96 17.23 -2.34
C ALA A 129 8.68 16.66 -3.57
N ALA A 130 9.96 16.42 -3.40
CA ALA A 130 10.81 15.87 -4.44
C ALA A 130 11.91 14.98 -3.85
N LEU A 131 12.38 14.03 -4.65
CA LEU A 131 13.61 13.30 -4.43
C LEU A 131 14.74 13.96 -5.22
N LEU A 132 15.95 13.98 -4.67
CA LEU A 132 17.12 14.46 -5.40
C LEU A 132 17.76 13.30 -6.19
N LEU A 133 17.87 13.48 -7.49
CA LEU A 133 18.67 12.63 -8.38
C LEU A 133 20.02 13.29 -8.55
N SER A 134 21.12 12.57 -8.31
CA SER A 134 22.46 13.14 -8.40
C SER A 134 23.51 12.10 -8.77
N ASP A 135 24.51 12.53 -9.53
CA ASP A 135 25.74 11.80 -9.85
C ASP A 135 27.00 12.48 -9.25
N GLY A 136 26.79 13.46 -8.37
CA GLY A 136 27.85 14.29 -7.79
C GLY A 136 28.31 15.44 -8.65
N LEU A 137 27.93 15.48 -9.94
CA LEU A 137 28.26 16.55 -10.89
C LEU A 137 27.01 17.29 -11.34
N ARG A 138 25.88 16.60 -11.40
CA ARG A 138 24.58 17.14 -11.79
C ARG A 138 23.53 16.71 -10.78
N GLU A 139 22.51 17.52 -10.62
CA GLU A 139 21.43 17.28 -9.70
C GLU A 139 20.12 17.77 -10.28
N GLU A 140 19.08 16.95 -10.19
CA GLU A 140 17.73 17.29 -10.60
C GLU A 140 16.69 16.78 -9.58
N ARG A 141 15.57 17.49 -9.47
CA ARG A 141 14.46 17.14 -8.56
C ARG A 141 13.47 16.23 -9.28
N LEU A 142 13.27 15.03 -8.77
CA LEU A 142 12.19 14.14 -9.18
C LEU A 142 10.95 14.47 -8.33
N SER A 143 10.02 15.25 -8.88
CA SER A 143 8.80 15.63 -8.18
C SER A 143 7.86 14.42 -8.00
N VAL A 144 6.94 14.54 -7.06
CA VAL A 144 5.86 13.56 -6.82
C VAL A 144 5.12 13.23 -8.11
N THR A 145 4.68 14.26 -8.85
CA THR A 145 3.93 14.09 -10.12
C THR A 145 4.77 13.46 -11.21
N ALA A 146 6.07 13.79 -11.31
CA ALA A 146 6.94 13.19 -12.29
C ALA A 146 7.16 11.69 -12.00
N LEU A 147 7.35 11.32 -10.74
CA LEU A 147 7.49 9.92 -10.33
C LEU A 147 6.21 9.13 -10.65
N GLU A 148 5.03 9.64 -10.30
CA GLU A 148 3.76 9.01 -10.60
C GLU A 148 3.58 8.82 -12.11
N THR A 149 3.79 9.88 -12.90
CA THR A 149 3.68 9.83 -14.36
C THR A 149 4.59 8.76 -14.99
N ILE A 150 5.83 8.63 -14.50
CA ILE A 150 6.76 7.62 -14.99
C ILE A 150 6.29 6.22 -14.64
N LEU A 151 5.76 6.01 -13.43
CA LEU A 151 5.29 4.71 -12.97
C LEU A 151 3.96 4.32 -13.59
N ASP A 152 3.11 5.26 -13.97
CA ASP A 152 1.86 5.00 -14.71
C ASP A 152 2.09 4.38 -16.08
N GLU A 153 3.28 4.57 -16.65
CA GLU A 153 3.65 3.91 -17.90
C GLU A 153 3.90 2.40 -17.75
N ILE A 154 4.06 1.92 -16.53
CA ILE A 154 4.39 0.52 -16.22
C ILE A 154 3.10 -0.26 -15.87
N PRO A 155 2.70 -1.25 -16.67
CA PRO A 155 1.56 -2.10 -16.35
C PRO A 155 1.77 -2.92 -15.08
N GLY A 156 0.67 -3.30 -14.43
CA GLY A 156 0.67 -4.15 -13.26
C GLY A 156 0.87 -3.40 -11.96
N LYS A 157 1.09 -4.14 -10.88
CA LYS A 157 1.24 -3.57 -9.53
C LYS A 157 2.63 -2.98 -9.33
N LYS A 158 2.70 -1.82 -8.70
CA LYS A 158 3.93 -1.11 -8.37
C LYS A 158 4.11 -1.10 -6.85
N LEU A 159 5.15 -1.76 -6.36
CA LEU A 159 5.62 -1.61 -4.99
C LEU A 159 6.73 -0.55 -4.99
N VAL A 160 6.44 0.60 -4.40
CA VAL A 160 7.39 1.73 -4.33
C VAL A 160 7.86 1.89 -2.89
N ILE A 161 9.15 1.81 -2.68
CA ILE A 161 9.77 1.96 -1.36
C ILE A 161 10.66 3.20 -1.40
N LEU A 162 10.30 4.22 -0.61
CA LEU A 162 10.98 5.50 -0.56
C LEU A 162 11.76 5.63 0.74
N ASP A 163 13.08 5.54 0.65
CA ASP A 163 13.99 5.74 1.77
C ASP A 163 14.65 7.12 1.67
N ALA A 164 13.91 8.13 2.11
CA ALA A 164 14.29 9.53 2.02
C ALA A 164 13.58 10.36 3.09
N CYS A 165 14.17 11.49 3.46
CA CYS A 165 13.49 12.51 4.25
C CYS A 165 12.17 12.90 3.57
N ASN A 166 11.16 13.23 4.33
CA ASN A 166 9.87 13.69 3.84
C ASN A 166 9.16 12.72 2.88
N SER A 167 9.55 11.44 2.84
CA SER A 167 9.00 10.45 1.90
C SER A 167 7.48 10.27 2.05
N GLY A 168 6.92 10.42 3.24
CA GLY A 168 5.48 10.37 3.48
C GLY A 168 4.69 11.47 2.76
N ALA A 169 5.32 12.60 2.39
CA ALA A 169 4.68 13.64 1.59
C ALA A 169 4.29 13.14 0.20
N PHE A 170 4.99 12.13 -0.34
CA PHE A 170 4.65 11.50 -1.62
C PHE A 170 3.28 10.82 -1.61
N ILE A 171 2.81 10.42 -0.46
CA ILE A 171 1.48 9.83 -0.25
C ILE A 171 0.59 10.69 0.65
N GLY A 172 0.97 11.95 0.87
CA GLY A 172 0.21 12.91 1.69
C GLY A 172 0.09 12.54 3.16
N LYS A 173 1.11 11.89 3.75
CA LYS A 173 1.08 11.39 5.11
C LYS A 173 2.18 11.95 6.01
N GLY A 174 1.89 11.98 7.31
CA GLY A 174 2.85 12.47 8.30
C GLY A 174 3.19 13.94 8.10
N LEU A 175 2.22 14.75 7.65
CA LEU A 175 2.37 16.18 7.43
C LEU A 175 1.96 16.94 8.70
N SER A 176 2.80 17.86 9.15
CA SER A 176 2.49 18.75 10.27
C SER A 176 1.56 19.89 9.82
N GLY A 177 0.28 19.57 9.54
CA GLY A 177 -0.75 20.58 9.24
C GLY A 177 -0.90 20.93 7.75
N GLY A 178 -0.44 20.10 6.86
CA GLY A 178 -0.55 20.32 5.42
C GLY A 178 -1.72 19.63 4.75
N ALA A 179 -2.06 20.12 3.57
CA ALA A 179 -3.00 19.49 2.65
C ALA A 179 -2.45 18.21 2.08
N ALA A 180 -3.20 17.15 2.17
CA ALA A 180 -2.88 15.94 1.44
C ALA A 180 -3.58 15.95 0.09
N GLN A 181 -2.85 16.23 -0.98
CA GLN A 181 -3.19 15.69 -2.28
C GLN A 181 -2.65 14.26 -2.33
N THR A 182 -3.35 13.36 -3.00
CA THR A 182 -3.01 11.93 -3.01
C THR A 182 -2.60 11.47 -4.40
N PRO A 183 -1.36 11.71 -4.78
CA PRO A 183 -0.74 10.95 -5.85
C PRO A 183 -0.68 9.46 -5.45
N PHE A 184 -0.47 8.60 -6.40
CA PHE A 184 -0.38 7.14 -6.20
C PHE A 184 -1.62 6.50 -5.56
N CYS A 185 -2.80 7.09 -5.74
CA CYS A 185 -4.03 6.60 -5.12
C CYS A 185 -4.72 5.46 -5.90
N GLY A 186 -4.13 4.98 -6.98
CA GLY A 186 -4.67 3.86 -7.76
C GLY A 186 -4.53 2.51 -7.03
N PRO A 187 -5.37 1.51 -7.38
CA PRO A 187 -5.33 0.18 -6.75
C PRO A 187 -4.02 -0.59 -7.05
N ASP A 188 -3.31 -0.17 -8.08
CA ASP A 188 -2.05 -0.80 -8.51
C ASP A 188 -0.83 -0.32 -7.73
N TYR A 189 -0.99 0.72 -6.89
CA TYR A 189 0.10 1.23 -6.07
C TYR A 189 0.13 0.63 -4.68
N LYS A 190 1.33 0.24 -4.27
CA LYS A 190 1.70 -0.21 -2.93
C LYS A 190 2.95 0.58 -2.55
N ILE A 191 2.89 1.38 -1.49
CA ILE A 191 3.97 2.32 -1.17
C ILE A 191 4.37 2.17 0.28
N LEU A 192 5.67 2.14 0.53
CA LEU A 192 6.26 2.14 1.85
C LEU A 192 7.30 3.28 1.91
N CYS A 193 7.13 4.18 2.88
CA CYS A 193 7.98 5.34 3.08
C CYS A 193 8.72 5.23 4.41
N SER A 194 9.98 5.65 4.44
CA SER A 194 10.82 5.60 5.64
C SER A 194 10.48 6.67 6.68
N ALA A 195 9.80 7.75 6.29
CA ALA A 195 9.53 8.88 7.18
C ALA A 195 8.16 9.49 6.90
N GLY A 196 7.61 10.22 7.86
CA GLY A 196 6.48 11.10 7.65
C GLY A 196 6.81 12.25 6.69
N GLY A 197 5.78 12.93 6.18
CA GLY A 197 5.95 14.03 5.24
C GLY A 197 6.70 15.24 5.84
N SER A 198 6.64 15.44 7.15
CA SER A 198 7.37 16.49 7.87
C SER A 198 8.53 15.95 8.71
N GLU A 199 9.05 14.76 8.36
CA GLU A 199 10.10 14.11 9.13
C GLU A 199 11.33 13.80 8.28
N ALA A 200 12.50 13.77 8.94
CA ALA A 200 13.73 13.28 8.34
C ALA A 200 13.79 11.75 8.40
N SER A 201 14.39 11.12 7.41
CA SER A 201 14.86 9.74 7.48
C SER A 201 16.32 9.73 7.90
N TRP A 202 16.70 8.79 8.77
CA TRP A 202 18.01 8.79 9.39
C TRP A 202 18.84 7.59 8.97
N TYR A 203 20.15 7.81 8.92
CA TYR A 203 21.14 6.76 8.72
C TYR A 203 22.12 6.72 9.88
N TYR A 204 22.67 5.56 10.13
CA TYR A 204 23.73 5.40 11.12
C TYR A 204 25.09 5.31 10.46
N ARG A 205 26.09 5.63 11.25
CA ARG A 205 27.49 5.62 10.86
C ARG A 205 28.26 4.72 11.80
N ASN A 206 28.95 3.73 11.28
CA ASN A 206 29.87 2.96 12.11
C ASN A 206 31.13 3.79 12.34
N SER A 207 31.40 4.17 13.58
CA SER A 207 32.54 5.00 13.96
C SER A 207 33.89 4.31 13.80
N ALA A 208 33.94 2.99 13.64
CA ALA A 208 35.16 2.21 13.56
C ALA A 208 35.78 2.14 12.15
N ASP A 209 34.96 2.29 11.11
CA ASP A 209 35.41 2.31 9.72
C ASP A 209 34.46 3.15 8.86
N SER A 210 34.89 4.37 8.58
CA SER A 210 34.03 5.38 7.97
C SER A 210 33.65 5.12 6.50
N SER A 211 34.22 4.14 5.86
CA SER A 211 33.99 3.86 4.44
C SER A 211 33.03 2.70 4.15
N VAL A 212 32.74 1.83 5.11
CA VAL A 212 32.18 0.51 4.80
C VAL A 212 30.82 0.24 5.40
N ASN A 213 30.30 1.00 6.37
CA ASN A 213 29.12 0.57 7.12
C ASN A 213 28.13 1.68 7.51
N SER A 214 27.95 2.71 6.71
CA SER A 214 26.80 3.59 6.87
C SER A 214 25.60 3.00 6.13
N ALA A 215 24.47 2.92 6.78
CA ALA A 215 23.22 2.51 6.16
C ALA A 215 22.06 3.27 6.78
N SER A 216 20.92 3.34 6.09
CA SER A 216 19.71 3.88 6.67
C SER A 216 19.19 2.90 7.74
N TYR A 217 18.68 3.45 8.85
CA TYR A 217 17.99 2.62 9.85
C TYR A 217 16.80 1.91 9.24
N PHE A 218 16.08 2.59 8.34
CA PHE A 218 14.93 2.03 7.65
C PHE A 218 15.33 0.84 6.76
N ALA A 219 16.36 0.99 5.89
CA ALA A 219 16.82 -0.09 5.04
C ALA A 219 17.28 -1.31 5.85
N THR A 220 17.94 -1.08 7.00
CA THR A 220 18.38 -2.14 7.89
C THR A 220 17.21 -2.90 8.49
N VAL A 221 16.21 -2.21 9.03
CA VAL A 221 15.03 -2.84 9.62
C VAL A 221 14.19 -3.53 8.54
N LEU A 222 14.06 -2.91 7.36
CA LEU A 222 13.37 -3.51 6.22
C LEU A 222 14.03 -4.83 5.79
N ALA A 223 15.35 -4.83 5.63
CA ALA A 223 16.12 -6.02 5.29
C ALA A 223 16.00 -7.11 6.36
N ASP A 224 16.10 -6.76 7.63
CA ASP A 224 15.94 -7.69 8.75
C ASP A 224 14.57 -8.35 8.71
N GLY A 225 13.51 -7.56 8.54
CA GLY A 225 12.14 -8.07 8.44
C GLY A 225 11.94 -9.03 7.27
N LEU A 226 12.60 -8.77 6.14
CA LEU A 226 12.55 -9.63 4.95
C LEU A 226 13.47 -10.86 5.03
N GLY A 227 14.25 -11.02 6.08
CA GLY A 227 15.11 -12.19 6.27
C GLY A 227 16.60 -11.94 6.05
N GLY A 228 17.07 -10.69 6.03
CA GLY A 228 18.48 -10.33 5.90
C GLY A 228 19.38 -10.93 6.98
N LYS A 229 18.82 -11.26 8.15
CA LYS A 229 19.49 -12.02 9.23
C LYS A 229 19.08 -13.50 9.27
N GLY A 230 18.26 -13.97 8.33
CA GLY A 230 17.86 -15.36 8.20
C GLY A 230 16.60 -15.78 8.98
N ASP A 231 15.96 -14.87 9.71
CA ASP A 231 14.80 -15.20 10.55
C ASP A 231 13.44 -14.72 10.02
N HIS A 232 13.43 -13.92 8.94
CA HIS A 232 12.21 -13.39 8.32
C HIS A 232 11.24 -12.78 9.34
N GLY A 233 11.76 -11.91 10.22
CA GLY A 233 11.03 -11.41 11.40
C GLY A 233 9.70 -10.71 11.11
N ALA A 234 9.48 -10.25 9.87
CA ALA A 234 8.21 -9.66 9.47
C ALA A 234 7.13 -10.71 9.15
N ASP A 235 7.48 -11.96 8.88
CA ASP A 235 6.48 -13.02 8.64
C ASP A 235 5.82 -13.43 9.97
N ALA A 236 4.83 -12.63 10.37
CA ALA A 236 4.19 -12.78 11.67
C ALA A 236 3.39 -14.09 11.78
N ASN A 237 2.85 -14.57 10.66
CA ASN A 237 2.05 -15.79 10.61
C ASN A 237 2.85 -17.03 10.20
N GLN A 238 4.14 -16.86 9.87
CA GLN A 238 5.10 -17.91 9.46
C GLN A 238 4.59 -18.78 8.30
N ASP A 239 3.87 -18.17 7.36
CA ASP A 239 3.34 -18.88 6.19
C ASP A 239 4.32 -18.89 5.00
N GLY A 240 5.50 -18.29 5.16
CA GLY A 240 6.53 -18.14 4.11
C GLY A 240 6.26 -16.97 3.17
N ARG A 241 5.30 -16.12 3.49
CA ARG A 241 4.93 -14.93 2.73
C ARG A 241 4.95 -13.73 3.65
N ILE A 242 5.60 -12.67 3.22
CA ILE A 242 5.57 -11.40 3.92
C ILE A 242 4.69 -10.45 3.12
N THR A 243 3.56 -10.08 3.69
CA THR A 243 2.61 -9.14 3.08
C THR A 243 3.00 -7.69 3.32
N LEU A 244 2.38 -6.75 2.62
CA LEU A 244 2.63 -5.32 2.84
C LEU A 244 2.28 -4.90 4.27
N SER A 245 1.21 -5.44 4.82
CA SER A 245 0.82 -5.17 6.22
C SER A 245 1.83 -5.71 7.22
N GLU A 246 2.37 -6.90 7.00
CA GLU A 246 3.35 -7.52 7.89
C GLU A 246 4.67 -6.78 7.89
N ILE A 247 5.22 -6.47 6.70
CA ILE A 247 6.48 -5.71 6.63
C ILE A 247 6.30 -4.29 7.18
N TYR A 248 5.16 -3.65 6.94
CA TYR A 248 4.89 -2.34 7.53
C TYR A 248 4.80 -2.40 9.05
N ALA A 249 4.07 -3.36 9.62
CA ALA A 249 3.99 -3.55 11.06
C ALA A 249 5.38 -3.77 11.67
N TYR A 250 6.16 -4.67 11.09
CA TYR A 250 7.52 -4.95 11.54
C TYR A 250 8.42 -3.70 11.50
N VAL A 251 8.42 -2.97 10.38
CA VAL A 251 9.21 -1.74 10.26
C VAL A 251 8.71 -0.69 11.25
N TYR A 252 7.41 -0.50 11.39
CA TYR A 252 6.83 0.46 12.32
C TYR A 252 7.29 0.21 13.77
N ASP A 253 7.38 -1.05 14.19
CA ASP A 253 7.74 -1.44 15.55
C ASP A 253 9.24 -1.37 15.83
N ASN A 254 10.04 -1.65 14.82
CA ASN A 254 11.50 -1.79 14.98
C ASN A 254 12.28 -0.56 14.48
N TYR A 255 11.62 0.42 13.88
CA TYR A 255 12.23 1.65 13.37
C TYR A 255 11.78 2.87 14.18
N ALA A 256 12.57 3.22 15.19
CA ALA A 256 12.25 4.32 16.11
C ALA A 256 12.78 5.70 15.63
N ALA A 257 13.59 5.75 14.57
CA ALA A 257 14.23 6.99 14.14
C ALA A 257 13.29 7.97 13.42
N SER A 258 12.21 7.47 12.81
CA SER A 258 11.15 8.24 12.16
C SER A 258 9.87 7.41 12.13
N THR A 259 8.78 8.00 11.64
CA THR A 259 7.48 7.32 11.53
C THR A 259 7.26 6.83 10.11
N PRO A 260 7.49 5.54 9.81
CA PRO A 260 7.25 4.99 8.48
C PRO A 260 5.78 5.16 8.08
N GLN A 261 5.53 5.29 6.79
CA GLN A 261 4.21 5.45 6.22
C GLN A 261 3.96 4.38 5.16
N VAL A 262 2.70 3.99 4.96
CA VAL A 262 2.32 2.95 3.99
C VAL A 262 1.04 3.31 3.24
N TYR A 263 0.93 2.86 2.00
CA TYR A 263 -0.29 2.88 1.20
C TYR A 263 -0.44 1.58 0.40
N PRO A 264 -1.63 0.95 0.38
CA PRO A 264 -2.74 1.16 1.34
C PRO A 264 -2.35 0.71 2.75
N GLN A 265 -3.05 1.19 3.77
CA GLN A 265 -2.66 0.94 5.15
C GLN A 265 -2.83 -0.51 5.58
N GLN A 266 -3.85 -1.16 5.07
CA GLN A 266 -4.18 -2.54 5.41
C GLN A 266 -4.23 -3.36 4.12
N ASP A 267 -3.14 -4.03 3.80
CA ASP A 267 -3.07 -4.95 2.66
C ASP A 267 -2.41 -6.25 3.12
N THR A 268 -3.24 -7.15 3.59
CA THR A 268 -2.85 -8.48 4.06
C THR A 268 -2.75 -9.51 2.93
N ASP A 269 -3.07 -9.10 1.70
CA ASP A 269 -3.09 -9.99 0.53
C ASP A 269 -1.90 -9.74 -0.40
N PHE A 270 -1.40 -8.50 -0.47
CA PHE A 270 -0.28 -8.18 -1.33
C PHE A 270 1.03 -8.70 -0.76
N THR A 271 1.59 -9.71 -1.38
CA THR A 271 2.87 -10.32 -0.98
C THR A 271 4.03 -9.47 -1.50
N VAL A 272 4.84 -8.96 -0.57
CA VAL A 272 6.08 -8.22 -0.85
C VAL A 272 7.24 -9.18 -1.06
N TYR A 273 7.31 -10.23 -0.27
CA TYR A 273 8.38 -11.22 -0.31
C TYR A 273 7.83 -12.61 -0.02
N GLN A 274 8.43 -13.63 -0.62
CA GLN A 274 8.10 -15.01 -0.34
C GLN A 274 9.37 -15.84 -0.30
N TYR A 275 9.44 -16.73 0.65
CA TYR A 275 10.54 -17.65 0.83
C TYR A 275 9.98 -19.06 1.08
N ASP A 276 10.84 -20.07 0.96
CA ASP A 276 10.49 -21.36 1.51
C ASP A 276 10.77 -21.30 3.00
N PRO A 277 9.74 -21.37 3.83
CA PRO A 277 10.02 -21.60 5.23
C PRO A 277 10.89 -22.84 5.28
N GLN A 278 12.12 -22.70 5.80
CA GLN A 278 12.97 -23.85 6.07
C GLN A 278 12.07 -24.85 6.78
N PRO A 279 11.92 -26.09 6.33
CA PRO A 279 11.14 -27.01 7.09
C PRO A 279 11.84 -27.14 8.44
N LEU A 280 11.30 -26.49 9.45
CA LEU A 280 11.25 -27.09 10.77
C LEU A 280 10.69 -28.47 10.48
N ALA A 281 11.56 -29.48 10.37
CA ALA A 281 11.38 -30.83 9.80
C ALA A 281 9.91 -31.09 9.51
N ALA A 282 9.46 -30.87 8.28
CA ALA A 282 8.09 -30.57 7.84
C ALA A 282 7.12 -31.13 8.87
N PRO A 283 6.53 -30.37 9.75
CA PRO A 283 5.67 -30.97 10.72
C PRO A 283 4.61 -31.63 9.85
N ASP A 284 4.46 -32.90 10.02
CA ASP A 284 3.34 -33.64 9.50
C ASP A 284 2.12 -32.82 9.91
N LYS A 285 1.67 -31.92 9.00
CA LYS A 285 0.76 -30.84 9.40
C LYS A 285 -0.51 -31.49 9.88
N ALA A 286 -0.63 -31.57 11.18
CA ALA A 286 -1.79 -32.16 11.80
C ALA A 286 -3.06 -31.35 11.48
N VAL A 287 -2.88 -30.06 11.16
CA VAL A 287 -3.96 -29.13 10.77
C VAL A 287 -3.61 -28.45 9.46
N THR A 288 -4.53 -28.52 8.50
CA THR A 288 -4.40 -27.91 7.17
C THR A 288 -5.66 -27.13 6.81
N ASP A 289 -5.67 -26.47 5.67
CA ASP A 289 -6.81 -25.79 5.06
C ASP A 289 -7.50 -24.79 6.03
N ILE A 290 -6.70 -24.01 6.77
CA ILE A 290 -7.20 -23.02 7.70
C ILE A 290 -7.77 -21.84 6.90
N THR A 291 -9.07 -21.61 7.02
CA THR A 291 -9.80 -20.53 6.33
C THR A 291 -10.64 -19.76 7.33
N PHE A 292 -10.60 -18.43 7.27
CA PHE A 292 -11.35 -17.55 8.13
C PHE A 292 -12.49 -16.90 7.35
N GLU A 293 -13.70 -16.90 7.90
CA GLU A 293 -14.86 -16.26 7.29
C GLU A 293 -14.78 -14.73 7.39
N ASN A 294 -14.16 -14.25 8.47
CA ASN A 294 -13.95 -12.84 8.74
C ASN A 294 -12.57 -12.63 9.34
N THR A 295 -11.83 -11.68 8.83
CA THR A 295 -10.51 -11.27 9.34
C THR A 295 -10.56 -9.90 10.02
N LEU A 296 -11.73 -9.30 10.15
CA LEU A 296 -11.98 -8.04 10.82
C LEU A 296 -12.68 -8.30 12.16
N LEU A 297 -12.00 -7.95 13.24
CA LEU A 297 -12.53 -8.01 14.61
C LEU A 297 -12.91 -6.61 15.08
N THR A 298 -13.80 -6.54 16.06
CA THR A 298 -14.12 -5.30 16.76
C THR A 298 -13.45 -5.31 18.13
N ALA A 299 -12.86 -4.19 18.55
CA ALA A 299 -12.26 -4.05 19.86
C ALA A 299 -13.28 -4.38 20.98
N GLY A 300 -12.84 -5.07 22.00
CA GLY A 300 -13.68 -5.65 23.02
C GLY A 300 -14.07 -7.09 22.68
N GLU A 301 -15.28 -7.49 23.00
CA GLU A 301 -15.77 -8.83 22.72
C GLU A 301 -16.11 -9.01 21.25
N SER A 302 -15.48 -9.97 20.60
CA SER A 302 -15.67 -10.30 19.19
C SER A 302 -15.82 -11.81 19.00
N THR A 303 -16.44 -12.19 17.89
CA THR A 303 -16.51 -13.59 17.46
C THR A 303 -15.73 -13.79 16.17
N LEU A 304 -14.96 -14.86 16.11
CA LEU A 304 -14.18 -15.25 14.93
C LEU A 304 -14.60 -16.64 14.48
N SER A 305 -15.11 -16.75 13.26
CA SER A 305 -15.48 -18.02 12.64
C SER A 305 -14.42 -18.45 11.64
N PHE A 306 -13.98 -19.70 11.76
CA PHE A 306 -12.99 -20.28 10.86
C PHE A 306 -13.18 -21.78 10.68
N SER A 307 -12.65 -22.29 9.58
CA SER A 307 -12.66 -23.72 9.25
C SER A 307 -11.24 -24.22 9.06
N PHE A 308 -11.02 -25.47 9.39
CA PHE A 308 -9.73 -26.17 9.21
C PHE A 308 -9.93 -27.67 9.05
N THR A 309 -8.93 -28.36 8.56
CA THR A 309 -8.94 -29.83 8.41
C THR A 309 -7.93 -30.42 9.37
N VAL A 310 -8.36 -31.36 10.18
CA VAL A 310 -7.49 -32.14 11.08
C VAL A 310 -7.15 -33.44 10.38
N GLN A 311 -5.86 -33.70 10.15
CA GLN A 311 -5.37 -34.88 9.44
C GLN A 311 -5.23 -36.12 10.35
N ARG A 312 -4.93 -35.89 11.62
CA ARG A 312 -4.80 -36.94 12.65
C ARG A 312 -5.27 -36.39 13.99
N GLN A 313 -5.67 -37.26 14.90
CA GLN A 313 -6.05 -36.88 16.24
C GLN A 313 -4.93 -36.06 16.92
N VAL A 314 -5.26 -34.90 17.45
CA VAL A 314 -4.32 -33.99 18.13
C VAL A 314 -4.99 -33.30 19.29
N THR A 315 -4.18 -32.82 20.24
CA THR A 315 -4.61 -31.82 21.23
C THR A 315 -4.30 -30.46 20.64
N LEU A 316 -5.35 -29.70 20.35
CA LEU A 316 -5.26 -28.39 19.68
C LEU A 316 -5.42 -27.27 20.70
N TYR A 317 -4.61 -26.26 20.55
CA TYR A 317 -4.71 -24.99 21.28
C TYR A 317 -4.85 -23.85 20.29
N TYR A 318 -5.46 -22.78 20.70
CA TYR A 318 -5.40 -21.49 20.02
C TYR A 318 -4.80 -20.46 20.95
N GLN A 319 -4.15 -19.46 20.35
CA GLN A 319 -3.54 -18.34 21.05
C GLN A 319 -3.82 -17.08 20.24
N LEU A 320 -4.32 -16.06 20.91
CA LEU A 320 -4.44 -14.75 20.33
C LEU A 320 -3.17 -13.95 20.65
N VAL A 321 -2.60 -13.35 19.62
CA VAL A 321 -1.41 -12.50 19.70
C VAL A 321 -1.85 -11.10 19.31
N TYR A 322 -1.58 -10.13 20.17
CA TYR A 322 -1.97 -8.74 19.96
C TYR A 322 -0.77 -7.90 19.61
N HIS A 323 -1.02 -6.87 18.84
CA HIS A 323 -0.05 -5.81 18.62
C HIS A 323 -0.38 -4.65 19.57
N GLU A 324 0.46 -4.41 20.54
CA GLU A 324 0.27 -3.39 21.57
C GLU A 324 1.58 -2.63 21.81
N ASN A 325 1.52 -1.30 21.86
CA ASN A 325 2.66 -0.43 22.15
C ASN A 325 3.93 -0.74 21.34
N GLY A 326 3.76 -1.10 20.07
CA GLY A 326 4.88 -1.38 19.17
C GLY A 326 5.46 -2.80 19.31
N ALA A 327 4.82 -3.71 20.01
CA ALA A 327 5.28 -5.08 20.19
C ALA A 327 4.15 -6.11 20.13
N TRP A 328 4.49 -7.32 19.68
CA TRP A 328 3.57 -8.45 19.72
C TRP A 328 3.49 -9.01 21.14
N GLN A 329 2.29 -9.00 21.72
CA GLN A 329 1.98 -9.56 23.02
C GLN A 329 1.27 -10.91 22.86
N PHE A 330 1.77 -11.93 23.53
CA PHE A 330 1.22 -13.27 23.42
C PHE A 330 0.21 -13.50 24.56
N GLY A 331 -1.04 -13.67 24.22
CA GLY A 331 -2.08 -14.12 25.14
C GLY A 331 -1.83 -15.56 25.62
N ALA A 332 -2.57 -15.99 26.61
CA ALA A 332 -2.48 -17.36 27.07
C ALA A 332 -2.95 -18.36 25.99
N ALA A 333 -2.20 -19.43 25.78
CA ALA A 333 -2.65 -20.53 24.93
C ALA A 333 -3.83 -21.24 25.59
N GLN A 334 -4.98 -21.28 24.91
CA GLN A 334 -6.22 -21.87 25.39
C GLN A 334 -6.47 -23.20 24.69
N LEU A 335 -6.97 -24.19 25.44
CA LEU A 335 -7.39 -25.46 24.87
C LEU A 335 -8.55 -25.25 23.90
N PHE A 336 -8.43 -25.85 22.73
CA PHE A 336 -9.51 -25.87 21.77
C PHE A 336 -10.55 -26.89 22.22
N GLN A 337 -11.68 -26.42 22.73
CA GLN A 337 -12.74 -27.32 23.21
C GLN A 337 -13.65 -27.71 22.04
N ASP A 338 -13.78 -29.00 21.78
CA ASP A 338 -14.81 -29.53 20.88
C ASP A 338 -16.09 -29.82 21.66
N GLN A 339 -17.25 -29.74 21.02
CA GLN A 339 -18.54 -30.06 21.67
C GLN A 339 -18.59 -31.49 22.22
N GLU A 340 -17.76 -32.38 21.68
CA GLU A 340 -17.70 -33.77 22.07
C GLU A 340 -16.57 -34.09 23.06
N GLN A 341 -15.54 -33.22 23.18
CA GLN A 341 -14.38 -33.47 24.04
C GLN A 341 -13.85 -32.17 24.64
N THR A 342 -13.81 -32.10 25.96
CA THR A 342 -13.40 -30.93 26.73
C THR A 342 -11.90 -30.89 27.07
N ASP A 343 -11.14 -31.92 26.69
CA ASP A 343 -9.71 -32.07 26.98
C ASP A 343 -8.79 -31.52 25.88
N GLY A 344 -9.36 -30.78 24.90
CA GLY A 344 -8.64 -30.23 23.78
C GLY A 344 -8.34 -31.25 22.67
N THR A 345 -8.80 -32.49 22.76
CA THR A 345 -8.63 -33.49 21.72
C THR A 345 -9.54 -33.19 20.55
N VAL A 346 -8.98 -33.11 19.36
CA VAL A 346 -9.70 -32.91 18.12
C VAL A 346 -9.47 -34.09 17.19
N LEU A 347 -10.57 -34.71 16.75
CA LEU A 347 -10.54 -35.88 15.86
C LEU A 347 -10.36 -35.47 14.40
N PRO A 348 -9.81 -36.36 13.54
CA PRO A 348 -9.65 -36.10 12.10
C PRO A 348 -10.93 -35.65 11.41
N GLY A 349 -10.78 -34.83 10.38
CA GLY A 349 -11.85 -34.31 9.54
C GLY A 349 -11.92 -32.79 9.48
N ARG A 350 -12.82 -32.28 8.64
CA ARG A 350 -13.05 -30.84 8.53
C ARG A 350 -13.84 -30.34 9.73
N LYS A 351 -13.38 -29.25 10.30
CA LYS A 351 -13.97 -28.60 11.47
C LYS A 351 -14.30 -27.15 11.13
N THR A 352 -15.39 -26.65 11.66
CA THR A 352 -15.74 -25.24 11.67
C THR A 352 -15.98 -24.82 13.12
N ARG A 353 -15.43 -23.68 13.50
CA ARG A 353 -15.52 -23.17 14.86
C ARG A 353 -15.74 -21.67 14.88
N THR A 354 -16.44 -21.25 15.91
CA THR A 354 -16.58 -19.85 16.27
C THR A 354 -16.00 -19.69 17.67
N LEU A 355 -15.02 -18.82 17.79
CA LEU A 355 -14.40 -18.47 19.06
C LEU A 355 -14.92 -17.09 19.49
N ALA A 356 -15.27 -16.99 20.78
CA ALA A 356 -15.41 -15.69 21.42
C ALA A 356 -14.01 -15.22 21.82
N LEU A 357 -13.62 -14.04 21.34
CA LEU A 357 -12.32 -13.44 21.59
C LEU A 357 -12.52 -12.10 22.30
N ASP A 358 -11.76 -11.89 23.35
CA ASP A 358 -11.63 -10.57 23.95
C ASP A 358 -10.42 -9.86 23.34
N THR A 359 -10.68 -8.80 22.58
CA THR A 359 -9.68 -7.97 21.94
C THR A 359 -9.53 -6.61 22.63
N GLY A 360 -10.06 -6.48 23.87
CA GLY A 360 -10.17 -5.20 24.58
C GLY A 360 -8.85 -4.52 24.90
N GLU A 361 -7.74 -5.28 24.93
CA GLU A 361 -6.40 -4.74 25.14
C GLU A 361 -5.63 -4.55 23.81
N ALA A 362 -6.15 -5.06 22.69
CA ALA A 362 -5.54 -4.74 21.39
C ALA A 362 -5.70 -3.25 21.14
N ASP A 363 -4.61 -2.61 20.73
CA ASP A 363 -4.70 -1.27 20.14
C ASP A 363 -5.87 -1.29 19.17
N ALA A 364 -6.90 -0.48 19.43
CA ALA A 364 -8.16 -0.44 18.67
C ALA A 364 -7.96 -0.22 17.16
N TYR A 365 -6.71 -0.23 16.71
CA TYR A 365 -6.25 0.04 15.36
C TYR A 365 -5.14 -0.89 14.92
N GLY A 366 -4.96 -1.94 15.70
CA GLY A 366 -3.84 -2.82 15.54
C GLY A 366 -4.19 -4.01 14.68
N TYR A 367 -3.22 -4.83 14.64
CA TYR A 367 -3.31 -6.16 14.12
C TYR A 367 -3.39 -7.11 15.32
N ALA A 368 -4.20 -8.13 15.17
CA ALA A 368 -4.15 -9.31 16.01
C ALA A 368 -3.81 -10.51 15.15
N MET A 369 -3.38 -11.58 15.74
CA MET A 369 -3.10 -12.83 15.03
C MET A 369 -3.67 -13.99 15.84
N LEU A 370 -4.45 -14.85 15.18
CA LEU A 370 -4.85 -16.11 15.76
C LEU A 370 -3.86 -17.19 15.35
N GLN A 371 -3.23 -17.82 16.33
CA GLN A 371 -2.35 -18.97 16.12
C GLN A 371 -3.04 -20.26 16.54
N LEU A 372 -2.89 -21.31 15.72
CA LEU A 372 -3.25 -22.68 16.06
C LEU A 372 -1.98 -23.48 16.33
N ILE A 373 -1.93 -24.09 17.50
CA ILE A 373 -0.78 -24.86 17.98
C ILE A 373 -1.21 -26.22 18.50
N THR A 374 -0.36 -27.24 18.28
CA THR A 374 -0.49 -28.54 18.90
C THR A 374 0.66 -28.77 19.88
N LYS A 375 0.47 -29.68 20.83
CA LYS A 375 1.56 -30.12 21.72
C LYS A 375 1.86 -31.57 21.41
N GLU A 376 3.08 -31.85 20.98
CA GLU A 376 3.58 -33.19 20.69
C GLU A 376 4.80 -33.48 21.57
N ASN A 377 4.73 -34.52 22.37
CA ASN A 377 5.81 -34.88 23.29
C ASN A 377 6.27 -33.74 24.20
N GLY A 378 5.34 -32.88 24.63
CA GLY A 378 5.62 -31.72 25.45
C GLY A 378 6.19 -30.51 24.73
N LYS A 379 6.40 -30.58 23.41
CA LYS A 379 6.86 -29.46 22.59
C LYS A 379 5.68 -28.83 21.88
N THR A 380 5.68 -27.50 21.82
CA THR A 380 4.74 -26.73 21.02
C THR A 380 5.10 -26.90 19.54
N VAL A 381 4.12 -27.34 18.76
CA VAL A 381 4.22 -27.44 17.29
C VAL A 381 3.21 -26.48 16.70
N TRP A 382 3.72 -25.57 15.93
CA TRP A 382 2.92 -24.56 15.28
C TRP A 382 2.21 -25.12 14.04
N GLN A 383 0.92 -24.88 13.91
CA GLN A 383 0.10 -25.43 12.82
C GLN A 383 -0.29 -24.37 11.79
N GLY A 384 -0.48 -23.15 12.20
CA GLY A 384 -0.79 -22.04 11.32
C GLY A 384 -1.30 -20.83 12.10
N ALA A 385 -1.27 -19.68 11.45
CA ALA A 385 -1.83 -18.45 11.98
C ALA A 385 -2.47 -17.60 10.88
N ARG A 386 -3.30 -16.67 11.28
CA ARG A 386 -3.88 -15.66 10.38
C ARG A 386 -3.80 -14.29 11.03
N LEU A 387 -3.33 -13.31 10.26
CA LEU A 387 -3.38 -11.91 10.63
C LEU A 387 -4.82 -11.41 10.56
N LEU A 388 -5.25 -10.72 11.61
CA LEU A 388 -6.58 -10.15 11.79
C LEU A 388 -6.45 -8.65 11.96
N CYS A 389 -7.42 -7.90 11.45
CA CYS A 389 -7.52 -6.47 11.71
C CYS A 389 -8.49 -6.25 12.88
N VAL A 390 -8.12 -5.38 13.82
CA VAL A 390 -8.99 -4.96 14.92
C VAL A 390 -9.46 -3.55 14.66
N GLN A 391 -10.78 -3.35 14.68
CA GLN A 391 -11.43 -2.05 14.54
C GLN A 391 -12.06 -1.61 15.87
N PRO A 392 -12.27 -0.31 16.10
CA PRO A 392 -12.99 0.16 17.27
C PRO A 392 -14.43 -0.33 17.30
N ALA A 393 -15.03 -0.36 18.48
CA ALA A 393 -16.43 -0.74 18.66
C ALA A 393 -17.39 0.17 17.89
N ALA A 394 -18.47 -0.39 17.40
CA ALA A 394 -19.50 0.36 16.69
C ALA A 394 -20.07 1.51 17.56
N GLY A 395 -20.15 2.72 17.02
CA GLY A 395 -20.58 3.92 17.75
C GLY A 395 -19.41 4.79 18.26
N GLU A 396 -18.20 4.29 18.24
CA GLU A 396 -17.00 5.05 18.62
C GLU A 396 -16.32 5.72 17.42
N VAL A 397 -16.74 5.43 16.20
CA VAL A 397 -16.18 6.05 14.99
C VAL A 397 -16.84 7.39 14.75
N HIS A 398 -16.06 8.45 14.90
CA HIS A 398 -16.48 9.82 14.60
C HIS A 398 -15.78 10.29 13.32
N LEU A 399 -16.59 10.73 12.36
CA LEU A 399 -16.12 11.36 11.14
C LEU A 399 -16.87 12.66 10.92
N SER A 400 -16.13 13.79 10.85
CA SER A 400 -16.71 15.09 10.54
C SER A 400 -15.98 15.75 9.38
N VAL A 401 -16.69 16.51 8.55
CA VAL A 401 -16.16 17.18 7.38
C VAL A 401 -16.48 18.67 7.47
N ILE A 402 -15.44 19.47 7.49
CA ILE A 402 -15.55 20.93 7.66
C ILE A 402 -14.98 21.62 6.43
N THR A 403 -15.72 22.60 5.90
CA THR A 403 -15.30 23.41 4.76
C THR A 403 -15.68 24.87 4.99
N ALA A 404 -15.04 25.80 4.25
CA ALA A 404 -15.55 27.15 4.12
C ALA A 404 -16.92 27.14 3.42
N PRO A 405 -17.82 28.08 3.73
CA PRO A 405 -19.18 28.13 3.15
C PRO A 405 -19.19 28.53 1.68
N ALA A 406 -18.14 29.18 1.20
CA ALA A 406 -17.97 29.58 -0.19
C ALA A 406 -16.51 29.83 -0.54
N PHE A 407 -16.15 29.73 -1.83
CA PHE A 407 -14.85 30.15 -2.35
C PHE A 407 -14.94 30.54 -3.82
N ALA A 408 -13.96 31.31 -4.29
CA ALA A 408 -13.86 31.81 -5.65
C ALA A 408 -12.58 31.29 -6.32
N PRO A 409 -12.59 30.13 -6.95
CA PRO A 409 -11.39 29.46 -7.48
C PRO A 409 -10.72 30.28 -8.58
N GLN A 410 -11.48 30.96 -9.43
CA GLN A 410 -10.92 31.82 -10.48
C GLN A 410 -10.17 33.07 -9.98
N LYS A 411 -10.25 33.35 -8.67
CA LYS A 411 -9.43 34.36 -7.98
C LYS A 411 -8.20 33.78 -7.28
N GLY A 412 -7.87 32.51 -7.56
CA GLY A 412 -6.77 31.83 -6.93
C GLY A 412 -7.04 31.35 -5.50
N GLN A 413 -8.32 31.29 -5.09
CA GLN A 413 -8.69 30.68 -3.82
C GLN A 413 -8.76 29.16 -3.97
N GLU A 414 -8.35 28.46 -2.94
CA GLU A 414 -8.56 27.02 -2.80
C GLU A 414 -9.52 26.74 -1.64
N LEU A 415 -10.36 25.72 -1.80
CA LEU A 415 -11.22 25.25 -0.73
C LEU A 415 -10.42 24.35 0.19
N CYS A 416 -10.24 24.76 1.42
CA CYS A 416 -9.69 23.91 2.48
C CYS A 416 -10.80 22.99 3.00
N ILE A 417 -10.53 21.70 3.04
CA ILE A 417 -11.42 20.64 3.51
C ILE A 417 -10.74 19.93 4.67
N LEU A 418 -11.35 19.97 5.84
CA LEU A 418 -10.86 19.30 7.03
C LEU A 418 -11.70 18.05 7.29
N ALA A 419 -11.14 16.87 7.14
CA ALA A 419 -11.76 15.61 7.52
C ALA A 419 -11.19 15.18 8.88
N GLN A 420 -12.01 15.28 9.93
CA GLN A 420 -11.63 14.86 11.28
C GLN A 420 -12.18 13.46 11.55
N HIS A 421 -11.34 12.59 12.09
CA HIS A 421 -11.71 11.25 12.49
C HIS A 421 -10.93 10.83 13.74
N ASN A 422 -11.51 9.94 14.52
CA ASN A 422 -10.92 9.44 15.77
C ASN A 422 -10.31 8.04 15.64
N VAL A 423 -10.31 7.47 14.43
CA VAL A 423 -9.85 6.11 14.18
C VAL A 423 -8.92 6.08 12.97
N PRO A 424 -7.88 5.22 12.95
CA PRO A 424 -7.12 4.98 11.74
C PRO A 424 -8.01 4.37 10.67
N CYS A 425 -7.98 4.95 9.51
CA CYS A 425 -8.84 4.54 8.40
C CYS A 425 -8.22 4.93 7.06
N ALA A 426 -8.77 4.42 5.98
CA ALA A 426 -8.45 4.84 4.63
C ALA A 426 -9.51 5.84 4.16
N LEU A 427 -9.10 7.10 3.89
CA LEU A 427 -9.99 8.16 3.49
C LEU A 427 -10.10 8.26 1.97
N SER A 428 -11.33 8.32 1.47
CA SER A 428 -11.63 8.71 0.10
C SER A 428 -12.44 10.00 0.12
N VAL A 429 -11.99 11.02 -0.61
CA VAL A 429 -12.59 12.35 -0.60
C VAL A 429 -13.05 12.72 -2.01
N SER A 430 -14.30 13.10 -2.15
CA SER A 430 -14.90 13.47 -3.42
C SER A 430 -15.69 14.77 -3.29
N ILE A 431 -15.64 15.59 -4.31
CA ILE A 431 -16.51 16.77 -4.47
C ILE A 431 -17.73 16.33 -5.27
N LEU A 432 -18.90 16.62 -4.75
CA LEU A 432 -20.18 16.33 -5.38
C LEU A 432 -20.85 17.63 -5.80
N ASP A 433 -21.53 17.62 -6.94
CA ASP A 433 -22.45 18.70 -7.35
C ASP A 433 -23.80 18.61 -6.61
N ALA A 434 -24.70 19.51 -6.93
CA ALA A 434 -26.03 19.59 -6.31
C ALA A 434 -26.90 18.34 -6.55
N ASP A 435 -26.60 17.57 -7.59
CA ASP A 435 -27.29 16.32 -7.95
C ASP A 435 -26.62 15.09 -7.32
N GLY A 436 -25.56 15.28 -6.52
CA GLY A 436 -24.80 14.20 -5.86
C GLY A 436 -23.81 13.49 -6.78
N LYS A 437 -23.56 14.01 -7.97
CA LYS A 437 -22.60 13.44 -8.90
C LYS A 437 -21.19 13.89 -8.56
N THR A 438 -20.23 12.96 -8.60
CA THR A 438 -18.82 13.26 -8.36
C THR A 438 -18.26 14.16 -9.47
N VAL A 439 -17.80 15.34 -9.10
CA VAL A 439 -17.17 16.33 -9.98
C VAL A 439 -15.65 16.16 -9.96
N ARG A 440 -15.10 15.88 -8.79
CA ARG A 440 -13.66 15.66 -8.58
C ARG A 440 -13.46 14.67 -7.45
N ARG A 441 -12.56 13.73 -7.63
CA ARG A 441 -12.01 12.93 -6.53
C ARG A 441 -10.67 13.52 -6.13
N LEU A 442 -10.55 13.88 -4.86
CA LEU A 442 -9.32 14.44 -4.28
C LEU A 442 -8.43 13.36 -3.69
N SER A 443 -9.03 12.27 -3.20
CA SER A 443 -8.33 11.19 -2.54
C SER A 443 -9.06 9.86 -2.75
N TYR A 444 -8.29 8.78 -2.80
CA TYR A 444 -8.84 7.42 -2.78
C TYR A 444 -8.05 6.57 -1.80
N ALA A 445 -8.75 6.01 -0.80
CA ALA A 445 -8.20 5.13 0.22
C ALA A 445 -6.88 5.63 0.85
N LEU A 446 -6.77 6.95 1.07
CA LEU A 446 -5.64 7.56 1.75
C LEU A 446 -5.61 7.09 3.19
N PRO A 447 -4.58 6.40 3.63
CA PRO A 447 -4.46 6.01 5.03
C PRO A 447 -4.29 7.25 5.92
N SER A 448 -4.99 7.28 7.03
CA SER A 448 -4.94 8.36 8.01
C SER A 448 -5.04 7.79 9.43
N ARG A 449 -4.19 8.25 10.33
CA ARG A 449 -4.17 7.84 11.75
C ARG A 449 -4.41 9.04 12.66
N PRO A 450 -5.20 8.91 13.75
CA PRO A 450 -5.23 9.91 14.81
C PRO A 450 -3.84 10.02 15.45
N GLN A 451 -3.44 11.21 15.80
CA GLN A 451 -2.31 11.41 16.70
C GLN A 451 -2.77 11.18 18.14
N GLN A 452 -1.89 10.68 19.02
CA GLN A 452 -2.20 10.19 20.37
C GLN A 452 -2.98 11.13 21.30
N LEU A 453 -3.14 12.40 20.98
CA LEU A 453 -3.77 13.38 21.86
C LEU A 453 -4.84 14.26 21.17
N SER A 454 -5.17 14.01 19.91
CA SER A 454 -6.10 14.84 19.17
C SER A 454 -6.78 14.01 18.07
N PRO A 455 -8.06 14.24 17.76
CA PRO A 455 -8.66 13.67 16.56
C PRO A 455 -7.79 13.99 15.37
N ALA A 456 -7.46 12.99 14.55
CA ALA A 456 -6.71 13.24 13.34
C ALA A 456 -7.53 14.17 12.44
N ALA A 457 -6.90 15.19 11.94
CA ALA A 457 -7.46 16.02 10.90
C ALA A 457 -6.63 15.83 9.65
N SER A 458 -7.21 15.21 8.63
CA SER A 458 -6.63 15.19 7.29
C SER A 458 -7.16 16.39 6.53
N THR A 459 -6.26 17.21 6.01
CA THR A 459 -6.60 18.41 5.27
C THR A 459 -6.44 18.16 3.78
N PHE A 460 -7.45 18.55 3.01
CA PHE A 460 -7.44 18.44 1.55
C PHE A 460 -7.73 19.83 0.96
N TYR A 461 -7.27 20.06 -0.26
CA TYR A 461 -7.55 21.30 -0.97
C TYR A 461 -8.14 21.00 -2.33
N TRP A 462 -9.13 21.79 -2.70
CA TRP A 462 -9.71 21.76 -4.02
C TRP A 462 -9.50 23.11 -4.72
N ASP A 463 -8.88 23.06 -5.88
CA ASP A 463 -8.60 24.21 -6.74
C ASP A 463 -9.82 24.70 -7.53
N GLY A 464 -10.98 24.06 -7.36
CA GLY A 464 -12.19 24.38 -8.10
C GLY A 464 -12.28 23.78 -9.49
N LYS A 465 -11.38 22.85 -9.84
CA LYS A 465 -11.43 22.18 -11.14
C LYS A 465 -12.09 20.81 -11.05
N THR A 466 -12.78 20.46 -12.14
CA THR A 466 -13.37 19.15 -12.35
C THR A 466 -12.29 18.09 -12.66
N ALA A 467 -12.70 16.83 -12.78
CA ALA A 467 -11.80 15.76 -13.20
C ALA A 467 -11.22 15.97 -14.63
N SER A 468 -11.90 16.73 -15.50
CA SER A 468 -11.39 17.11 -16.84
C SER A 468 -10.42 18.29 -16.83
N GLY A 469 -10.18 18.91 -15.65
CA GLY A 469 -9.32 20.10 -15.51
C GLY A 469 -10.02 21.41 -15.81
N GLU A 470 -11.29 21.41 -16.18
CA GLU A 470 -12.10 22.60 -16.40
C GLU A 470 -12.57 23.18 -15.06
N TRP A 471 -12.82 24.50 -15.01
CA TRP A 471 -13.41 25.12 -13.85
C TRP A 471 -14.81 24.56 -13.56
N ALA A 472 -15.06 24.15 -12.33
CA ALA A 472 -16.41 23.78 -11.89
C ALA A 472 -17.36 24.97 -12.06
N PRO A 473 -18.54 24.77 -12.62
CA PRO A 473 -19.54 25.83 -12.73
C PRO A 473 -19.86 26.47 -11.37
N PRO A 474 -20.17 27.78 -11.33
CA PRO A 474 -20.71 28.39 -10.14
C PRO A 474 -21.96 27.66 -9.67
N GLY A 475 -22.06 27.40 -8.37
CA GLY A 475 -23.18 26.66 -7.83
C GLY A 475 -22.86 25.99 -6.49
N ARG A 476 -23.73 25.11 -6.08
CA ARG A 476 -23.72 24.44 -4.78
C ARG A 476 -23.05 23.08 -4.86
N TYR A 477 -22.15 22.82 -3.95
CA TYR A 477 -21.38 21.60 -3.88
C TYR A 477 -21.32 21.05 -2.46
N THR A 478 -20.99 19.77 -2.32
CA THR A 478 -20.73 19.09 -1.04
C THR A 478 -19.43 18.30 -1.13
N VAL A 479 -18.78 18.07 0.00
CA VAL A 479 -17.67 17.13 0.09
C VAL A 479 -18.18 15.85 0.74
N LEU A 480 -18.02 14.73 0.06
CA LEU A 480 -18.21 13.39 0.60
C LEU A 480 -16.88 12.82 1.02
N VAL A 481 -16.75 12.46 2.28
CA VAL A 481 -15.61 11.70 2.81
C VAL A 481 -16.08 10.31 3.20
N LYS A 482 -15.41 9.30 2.68
CA LYS A 482 -15.59 7.91 3.06
C LYS A 482 -14.37 7.45 3.83
N ALA A 483 -14.58 6.95 5.04
CA ALA A 483 -13.56 6.38 5.91
C ALA A 483 -13.74 4.87 5.93
N ARG A 484 -12.77 4.14 5.40
CA ARG A 484 -12.80 2.67 5.34
C ARG A 484 -11.88 2.06 6.38
N LEU A 485 -12.45 1.20 7.22
CA LEU A 485 -11.75 0.34 8.17
C LEU A 485 -11.97 -1.12 7.77
N GLY A 486 -10.94 -1.79 7.27
CA GLY A 486 -11.11 -3.13 6.74
C GLY A 486 -12.25 -3.17 5.71
N GLU A 487 -13.29 -3.93 5.97
CA GLU A 487 -14.45 -4.08 5.07
C GLU A 487 -15.58 -3.08 5.37
N ILE A 488 -15.49 -2.32 6.46
CA ILE A 488 -16.54 -1.37 6.85
C ILE A 488 -16.22 0.03 6.31
N GLU A 489 -17.22 0.67 5.72
CA GLU A 489 -17.13 2.03 5.21
C GLU A 489 -18.09 2.94 5.99
N TYR A 490 -17.54 4.03 6.54
CA TYR A 490 -18.27 5.12 7.16
C TYR A 490 -18.26 6.31 6.20
N ALA A 491 -19.35 7.07 6.15
CA ALA A 491 -19.45 8.24 5.30
C ALA A 491 -19.80 9.49 6.12
N GLY A 492 -19.16 10.59 5.79
CA GLY A 492 -19.47 11.92 6.31
C GLY A 492 -19.54 12.92 5.18
N GLU A 493 -20.45 13.88 5.28
CA GLU A 493 -20.60 14.95 4.30
C GLU A 493 -20.38 16.32 4.95
N SER A 494 -19.80 17.25 4.19
CA SER A 494 -19.72 18.64 4.61
C SER A 494 -21.10 19.29 4.55
N ARG A 495 -21.24 20.43 5.21
CA ARG A 495 -22.33 21.35 4.84
C ARG A 495 -22.12 21.79 3.39
N PRO A 496 -23.22 22.02 2.63
CA PRO A 496 -23.10 22.55 1.28
C PRO A 496 -22.37 23.91 1.27
N PHE A 497 -21.52 24.10 0.28
CA PHE A 497 -20.77 25.33 0.06
C PHE A 497 -20.99 25.86 -1.37
N GLU A 498 -20.68 27.13 -1.60
CA GLU A 498 -20.89 27.79 -2.89
C GLU A 498 -19.57 27.99 -3.64
N VAL A 499 -19.52 27.56 -4.88
CA VAL A 499 -18.49 27.98 -5.84
C VAL A 499 -18.98 29.23 -6.53
N THR A 500 -18.20 30.32 -6.44
CA THR A 500 -18.58 31.63 -6.95
C THR A 500 -17.60 32.09 -8.03
N THR A 501 -18.08 32.95 -8.94
CA THR A 501 -17.21 33.58 -9.96
C THR A 501 -16.34 34.69 -9.40
N GLY A 502 -16.54 35.03 -8.12
CA GLY A 502 -15.81 36.12 -7.46
C GLY A 502 -16.14 37.51 -7.97
N ALA A 503 -17.35 37.71 -8.51
CA ALA A 503 -17.85 39.04 -8.74
C ALA A 503 -17.93 39.77 -7.37
N PRO A 504 -17.49 41.02 -7.28
CA PRO A 504 -17.59 41.74 -6.03
C PRO A 504 -19.06 41.86 -5.60
N ASN A 505 -19.36 41.48 -4.36
CA ASN A 505 -20.60 41.92 -3.73
C ASN A 505 -20.57 43.47 -3.79
N ARG A 506 -21.46 44.03 -4.58
CA ARG A 506 -21.71 45.47 -4.56
C ARG A 506 -22.46 45.87 -3.30
#